data_1367365d77734ec4b42933dc4f815716
#
_entry.id   1367365d77734ec4b42933dc4f815716
#
_cell.length_a   1.000
_cell.length_b   1.000
_cell.length_c   1.000
_cell.angle_alpha   90.00
_cell.angle_beta   90.00
_cell.angle_gamma   90.00
#
_symmetry.space_group_name_H-M   'P 1'
#
loop_
_entity.id
_entity.type
_entity.pdbx_description
1 polymer ?
#
loop_
_entity_poly.entity_id
_entity_poly.type
_entity_poly.pdbx_seq_one_letter_code
_entity_poly.pdbx_strand_id
1 'polypeptide(L)'
;MHFFTQKQNREIEEYAISKGINLIENASDEIVKHIISKFSQDTKILFVVGAGNNGSDGIAAAIKLYNKNYDVDVYRAFPKANQKNQNYYFKFSKLKPALGRLPDISNYDVVVDGLFGIGLDRDLQDDILEIVKSINKNSKYTLAIDVPSGLGAFNAKVYKAAIQANETITFLADKQGLYTGEGLDYAGKVIMTKLTDSSSIKLTPASYRIYKNNIQDLSLNNILRKKKNTNKGSYGSLAIIGGNIGMNGALQLAGISALYSGCGKVSLLPLDVNFRSNMTAPELMVKDLNNAIEKVANYTGVALGIGLDTTKYSQKILERAIDDLTQPAIFDADALNIIAKDYKIREKFIKLKNKIITPHPAEAARMLECSTQEIQDDRFEAIKKLAQKYNSTVVLKGAGSLICKDDTIYINPTGNQGMAVAGQGDVLSGIIGAFLAQGLDVLSASRLAVYVHGLAGDNLSQKFGGYIGILPSKVAREVCKVLNEF
;
A
#
# COMPACT_ATOMS: atom_id res chain seq x y z
N MET A 1 -2.73 6.55 11.89
CA MET A 1 -1.52 7.21 11.37
C MET A 1 -1.94 8.08 10.20
N HIS A 2 -1.46 9.29 10.18
CA HIS A 2 -1.78 10.30 9.18
C HIS A 2 -0.51 10.63 8.41
N PHE A 3 -0.61 10.75 7.10
CA PHE A 3 0.52 11.13 6.27
C PHE A 3 0.29 12.52 5.71
N PHE A 4 1.39 13.25 5.56
CA PHE A 4 1.39 14.63 5.10
C PHE A 4 2.21 14.76 3.82
N THR A 5 1.86 15.72 2.97
CA THR A 5 2.63 16.03 1.77
C THR A 5 4.03 16.56 2.13
N GLN A 6 4.93 16.62 1.15
CA GLN A 6 6.25 17.24 1.33
C GLN A 6 6.13 18.70 1.82
N LYS A 7 5.19 19.47 1.26
CA LYS A 7 4.92 20.85 1.69
C LYS A 7 4.48 20.91 3.15
N GLN A 8 3.55 20.06 3.55
CA GLN A 8 3.06 20.01 4.92
C GLN A 8 4.14 19.55 5.92
N ASN A 9 5.02 18.61 5.52
CA ASN A 9 6.17 18.25 6.34
C ASN A 9 7.11 19.45 6.57
N ARG A 10 7.36 20.28 5.54
CA ARG A 10 8.13 21.53 5.70
C ARG A 10 7.44 22.53 6.63
N GLU A 11 6.13 22.66 6.53
CA GLU A 11 5.34 23.52 7.44
C GLU A 11 5.49 23.06 8.90
N ILE A 12 5.53 21.74 9.16
CA ILE A 12 5.79 21.18 10.51
C ILE A 12 7.22 21.51 10.97
N GLU A 13 8.21 21.38 10.08
CA GLU A 13 9.61 21.75 10.35
C GLU A 13 9.75 23.23 10.72
N GLU A 14 9.18 24.12 9.91
CA GLU A 14 9.21 25.57 10.11
C GLU A 14 8.53 25.96 11.43
N TYR A 15 7.40 25.34 11.74
CA TYR A 15 6.72 25.53 13.02
C TYR A 15 7.61 25.12 14.20
N ALA A 16 8.26 23.96 14.15
CA ALA A 16 9.16 23.51 15.21
C ALA A 16 10.32 24.50 15.42
N ILE A 17 10.92 24.96 14.33
CA ILE A 17 12.01 25.97 14.36
C ILE A 17 11.50 27.28 14.95
N SER A 18 10.28 27.75 14.61
CA SER A 18 9.70 28.97 15.16
C SER A 18 9.44 28.90 16.68
N LYS A 19 9.32 27.69 17.22
CA LYS A 19 9.21 27.42 18.67
C LYS A 19 10.57 27.26 19.37
N GLY A 20 11.68 27.50 18.66
CA GLY A 20 13.02 27.37 19.20
C GLY A 20 13.52 25.93 19.33
N ILE A 21 12.85 24.96 18.69
CA ILE A 21 13.23 23.56 18.77
C ILE A 21 14.43 23.31 17.82
N ASN A 22 15.49 22.71 18.35
CA ASN A 22 16.63 22.28 17.57
C ASN A 22 16.37 20.87 17.04
N LEU A 23 15.85 20.77 15.83
CA LEU A 23 15.47 19.49 15.22
C LEU A 23 16.66 18.54 15.04
N ILE A 24 17.87 19.05 14.71
CA ILE A 24 19.07 18.23 14.57
C ILE A 24 19.47 17.59 15.90
N GLU A 25 19.42 18.35 16.99
CA GLU A 25 19.72 17.81 18.32
C GLU A 25 18.69 16.74 18.73
N ASN A 26 17.40 17.01 18.54
CA ASN A 26 16.34 16.06 18.88
C ASN A 26 16.41 14.80 18.00
N ALA A 27 16.62 14.94 16.70
CA ALA A 27 16.76 13.80 15.78
C ALA A 27 17.99 12.94 16.14
N SER A 28 19.13 13.58 16.40
CA SER A 28 20.35 12.88 16.80
C SER A 28 20.18 12.16 18.15
N ASP A 29 19.44 12.71 19.10
CA ASP A 29 19.16 12.06 20.38
C ASP A 29 18.33 10.78 20.18
N GLU A 30 17.32 10.80 19.30
CA GLU A 30 16.51 9.62 19.00
C GLU A 30 17.31 8.56 18.24
N ILE A 31 18.19 8.96 17.30
CA ILE A 31 19.10 8.01 16.62
C ILE A 31 20.01 7.34 17.66
N VAL A 32 20.62 8.12 18.54
CA VAL A 32 21.53 7.62 19.61
C VAL A 32 20.78 6.68 20.53
N LYS A 33 19.62 7.08 21.02
CA LYS A 33 18.77 6.27 21.88
C LYS A 33 18.41 4.91 21.24
N HIS A 34 18.06 4.93 19.96
CA HIS A 34 17.77 3.71 19.22
C HIS A 34 18.99 2.80 19.12
N ILE A 35 20.14 3.34 18.71
CA ILE A 35 21.38 2.57 18.56
C ILE A 35 21.79 1.95 19.90
N ILE A 36 21.81 2.72 21.00
CA ILE A 36 22.16 2.22 22.33
C ILE A 36 21.21 1.16 22.82
N SER A 37 19.93 1.25 22.50
CA SER A 37 18.94 0.23 22.91
C SER A 37 19.13 -1.12 22.22
N LYS A 38 19.89 -1.17 21.12
CA LYS A 38 20.00 -2.34 20.25
C LYS A 38 21.42 -2.89 20.13
N PHE A 39 22.42 -2.06 20.27
CA PHE A 39 23.80 -2.41 20.04
C PHE A 39 24.68 -2.06 21.23
N SER A 40 25.66 -2.95 21.53
CA SER A 40 26.66 -2.73 22.56
C SER A 40 27.73 -1.72 22.14
N GLN A 41 28.54 -1.25 23.10
CA GLN A 41 29.63 -0.31 22.83
C GLN A 41 30.73 -0.88 21.91
N ASP A 42 30.90 -2.21 21.87
CA ASP A 42 31.87 -2.88 21.01
C ASP A 42 31.46 -2.89 19.52
N THR A 43 30.23 -2.44 19.22
CA THR A 43 29.69 -2.39 17.86
C THR A 43 30.42 -1.31 17.05
N LYS A 44 30.96 -1.69 15.92
CA LYS A 44 31.64 -0.77 14.99
C LYS A 44 30.63 -0.15 14.03
N ILE A 45 30.49 1.18 14.06
CA ILE A 45 29.44 1.92 13.37
C ILE A 45 30.02 2.86 12.33
N LEU A 46 29.56 2.78 11.09
CA LEU A 46 29.88 3.71 10.02
C LEU A 46 28.69 4.63 9.72
N PHE A 47 28.86 5.92 9.84
CA PHE A 47 27.92 6.90 9.33
C PHE A 47 28.33 7.34 7.92
N VAL A 48 27.45 7.08 6.93
CA VAL A 48 27.63 7.55 5.55
C VAL A 48 26.66 8.71 5.34
N VAL A 49 27.22 9.93 5.23
CA VAL A 49 26.41 11.14 5.36
C VAL A 49 26.48 12.04 4.13
N GLY A 50 25.33 12.65 3.84
CA GLY A 50 25.16 13.62 2.77
C GLY A 50 25.47 15.06 3.20
N ALA A 51 25.16 16.01 2.31
CA ALA A 51 25.46 17.43 2.46
C ALA A 51 24.36 18.25 3.15
N GLY A 52 23.18 17.64 3.35
CA GLY A 52 21.97 18.30 3.86
C GLY A 52 21.74 18.14 5.37
N ASN A 53 20.51 18.41 5.80
CA ASN A 53 20.08 18.25 7.20
C ASN A 53 20.16 16.80 7.65
N ASN A 54 19.76 15.85 6.81
CA ASN A 54 19.85 14.42 7.10
C ASN A 54 21.28 13.97 7.46
N GLY A 55 22.28 14.46 6.69
CA GLY A 55 23.68 14.26 7.01
C GLY A 55 24.09 14.94 8.33
N SER A 56 23.51 16.10 8.65
CA SER A 56 23.76 16.79 9.92
C SER A 56 23.25 16.00 11.11
N ASP A 57 22.07 15.39 10.99
CA ASP A 57 21.48 14.52 12.01
C ASP A 57 22.40 13.32 12.29
N GLY A 58 22.90 12.69 11.22
CA GLY A 58 23.85 11.57 11.32
C GLY A 58 25.16 11.97 11.98
N ILE A 59 25.78 13.10 11.60
CA ILE A 59 27.05 13.57 12.19
C ILE A 59 26.85 13.93 13.66
N ALA A 60 25.74 14.60 14.01
CA ALA A 60 25.44 14.95 15.41
C ALA A 60 25.26 13.68 16.26
N ALA A 61 24.60 12.65 15.73
CA ALA A 61 24.46 11.36 16.39
C ALA A 61 25.82 10.66 16.56
N ALA A 62 26.70 10.70 15.54
CA ALA A 62 28.05 10.15 15.60
C ALA A 62 28.89 10.81 16.71
N ILE A 63 28.81 12.15 16.85
CA ILE A 63 29.48 12.87 17.95
C ILE A 63 29.01 12.39 19.32
N LYS A 64 27.68 12.24 19.50
CA LYS A 64 27.09 11.82 20.77
C LYS A 64 27.46 10.38 21.12
N LEU A 65 27.51 9.48 20.13
CA LEU A 65 27.93 8.09 20.32
C LEU A 65 29.43 7.97 20.64
N TYR A 66 30.29 8.74 19.92
CA TYR A 66 31.71 8.79 20.21
C TYR A 66 31.99 9.22 21.66
N ASN A 67 31.30 10.25 22.14
CA ASN A 67 31.37 10.71 23.52
C ASN A 67 30.84 9.71 24.56
N LYS A 68 30.11 8.68 24.11
CA LYS A 68 29.65 7.53 24.90
C LYS A 68 30.53 6.28 24.72
N ASN A 69 31.72 6.44 24.15
CA ASN A 69 32.73 5.40 23.90
C ASN A 69 32.32 4.32 22.91
N TYR A 70 31.43 4.62 21.93
CA TYR A 70 31.21 3.75 20.78
C TYR A 70 32.32 3.93 19.73
N ASP A 71 32.67 2.84 19.03
CA ASP A 71 33.59 2.93 17.87
C ASP A 71 32.82 3.42 16.62
N VAL A 72 33.00 4.70 16.33
CA VAL A 72 32.21 5.39 15.29
C VAL A 72 33.19 6.00 14.26
N ASP A 73 32.90 5.75 12.98
CA ASP A 73 33.51 6.42 11.84
C ASP A 73 32.47 7.22 11.05
N VAL A 74 32.92 8.33 10.45
CA VAL A 74 32.07 9.16 9.56
C VAL A 74 32.74 9.29 8.20
N TYR A 75 32.00 8.92 7.16
CA TYR A 75 32.32 9.19 5.76
C TYR A 75 31.32 10.18 5.17
N ARG A 76 31.83 11.32 4.66
CA ARG A 76 30.99 12.33 4.00
C ARG A 76 31.10 12.19 2.49
N ALA A 77 29.98 11.83 1.84
CA ALA A 77 29.94 11.56 0.41
C ALA A 77 30.11 12.80 -0.49
N PHE A 78 29.89 14.01 0.05
CA PHE A 78 29.93 15.25 -0.72
C PHE A 78 30.96 16.23 -0.15
N PRO A 79 31.84 16.81 -0.97
CA PRO A 79 32.84 17.77 -0.51
C PRO A 79 32.24 19.11 -0.06
N LYS A 80 31.16 19.54 -0.72
CA LYS A 80 30.39 20.76 -0.37
C LYS A 80 29.11 20.39 0.39
N ALA A 81 28.84 21.11 1.47
CA ALA A 81 27.65 20.87 2.31
C ALA A 81 27.10 22.22 2.81
N ASN A 82 25.86 22.20 3.37
CA ASN A 82 25.29 23.38 4.01
C ASN A 82 26.08 23.76 5.28
N GLN A 83 25.90 24.99 5.77
CA GLN A 83 26.68 25.53 6.90
C GLN A 83 26.50 24.71 8.18
N LYS A 84 25.28 24.21 8.46
CA LYS A 84 25.02 23.37 9.64
C LYS A 84 25.80 22.06 9.56
N ASN A 85 25.76 21.40 8.41
CA ASN A 85 26.50 20.14 8.18
C ASN A 85 28.02 20.35 8.32
N GLN A 86 28.55 21.43 7.74
CA GLN A 86 29.96 21.78 7.88
C GLN A 86 30.38 21.99 9.34
N ASN A 87 29.55 22.66 10.14
CA ASN A 87 29.81 22.89 11.56
C ASN A 87 29.88 21.59 12.36
N TYR A 88 28.93 20.65 12.14
CA TYR A 88 28.95 19.34 12.80
C TYR A 88 30.13 18.49 12.31
N TYR A 89 30.43 18.49 11.02
CA TYR A 89 31.58 17.78 10.47
C TYR A 89 32.90 18.26 11.05
N PHE A 90 33.09 19.57 11.20
CA PHE A 90 34.25 20.15 11.85
C PHE A 90 34.33 19.76 13.33
N LYS A 91 33.22 19.75 14.07
CA LYS A 91 33.20 19.27 15.45
C LYS A 91 33.63 17.80 15.54
N PHE A 92 33.09 16.93 14.69
CA PHE A 92 33.47 15.52 14.67
C PHE A 92 34.97 15.34 14.34
N SER A 93 35.50 16.07 13.33
CA SER A 93 36.88 15.97 12.90
C SER A 93 37.91 16.40 13.97
N LYS A 94 37.47 17.15 14.99
CA LYS A 94 38.30 17.46 16.17
C LYS A 94 38.36 16.30 17.19
N LEU A 95 37.38 15.41 17.16
CA LEU A 95 37.32 14.25 18.06
C LEU A 95 37.99 13.03 17.44
N LYS A 96 37.71 12.76 16.18
CA LYS A 96 38.27 11.66 15.40
C LYS A 96 38.39 12.11 13.92
N PRO A 97 39.51 11.83 13.23
CA PRO A 97 39.63 12.14 11.80
C PRO A 97 38.50 11.47 11.01
N ALA A 98 37.79 12.26 10.22
CA ALA A 98 36.79 11.70 9.33
C ALA A 98 37.44 11.00 8.13
N LEU A 99 36.78 10.02 7.57
CA LEU A 99 37.30 9.22 6.46
C LEU A 99 37.33 10.02 5.16
N GLY A 100 38.49 10.06 4.49
CA GLY A 100 38.65 10.74 3.21
C GLY A 100 38.14 9.96 2.00
N ARG A 101 37.88 8.66 2.17
CA ARG A 101 37.29 7.76 1.16
C ARG A 101 36.32 6.77 1.82
N LEU A 102 35.43 6.19 1.02
CA LEU A 102 34.55 5.14 1.51
C LEU A 102 35.41 3.93 1.97
N PRO A 103 35.26 3.49 3.22
CA PRO A 103 35.98 2.33 3.72
C PRO A 103 35.38 1.03 3.20
N ASP A 104 36.04 -0.09 3.48
CA ASP A 104 35.43 -1.39 3.27
C ASP A 104 34.25 -1.57 4.26
N ILE A 105 33.03 -1.59 3.71
CA ILE A 105 31.76 -1.67 4.45
C ILE A 105 31.69 -2.94 5.31
N SER A 106 32.26 -4.04 4.86
CA SER A 106 32.23 -5.33 5.57
C SER A 106 32.91 -5.32 6.95
N ASN A 107 33.78 -4.31 7.20
CA ASN A 107 34.46 -4.11 8.48
C ASN A 107 33.57 -3.48 9.57
N TYR A 108 32.33 -3.12 9.25
CA TYR A 108 31.39 -2.48 10.17
C TYR A 108 30.21 -3.41 10.49
N ASP A 109 29.71 -3.31 11.71
CA ASP A 109 28.56 -4.07 12.16
C ASP A 109 27.25 -3.35 11.82
N VAL A 110 27.29 -2.00 11.85
CA VAL A 110 26.17 -1.13 11.52
C VAL A 110 26.61 -0.04 10.56
N VAL A 111 25.85 0.16 9.50
CA VAL A 111 25.94 1.32 8.61
C VAL A 111 24.73 2.21 8.85
N VAL A 112 24.96 3.48 9.11
CA VAL A 112 23.92 4.48 9.25
C VAL A 112 23.87 5.31 7.97
N ASP A 113 22.78 5.18 7.23
CA ASP A 113 22.50 5.93 6.00
C ASP A 113 21.91 7.30 6.33
N GLY A 114 22.69 8.35 6.18
CA GLY A 114 22.29 9.75 6.28
C GLY A 114 22.59 10.54 5.01
N LEU A 115 22.64 9.89 3.83
CA LEU A 115 22.95 10.55 2.56
C LEU A 115 21.86 11.53 2.13
N PHE A 116 20.61 11.06 2.03
CA PHE A 116 19.46 11.86 1.61
C PHE A 116 18.27 11.62 2.54
N GLY A 117 17.44 12.65 2.74
CA GLY A 117 16.12 12.58 3.37
C GLY A 117 15.02 12.92 2.37
N ILE A 118 13.95 13.56 2.82
CA ILE A 118 12.73 13.87 2.02
C ILE A 118 12.94 14.76 0.79
N GLY A 119 14.13 15.30 0.60
CA GLY A 119 14.43 16.24 -0.50
C GLY A 119 14.90 15.60 -1.79
N LEU A 120 15.02 14.28 -1.86
CA LEU A 120 15.46 13.59 -3.08
C LEU A 120 14.32 13.52 -4.10
N ASP A 121 14.56 14.07 -5.29
CA ASP A 121 13.60 14.17 -6.40
C ASP A 121 14.18 13.80 -7.77
N ARG A 122 15.42 13.30 -7.80
CA ARG A 122 16.16 12.98 -9.02
C ARG A 122 17.01 11.73 -8.85
N ASP A 123 17.38 11.15 -9.98
CA ASP A 123 18.24 9.97 -10.05
C ASP A 123 19.60 10.19 -9.38
N LEU A 124 20.06 9.16 -8.68
CA LEU A 124 21.37 9.16 -8.04
C LEU A 124 22.48 9.29 -9.09
N GLN A 125 23.47 10.13 -8.81
CA GLN A 125 24.67 10.25 -9.62
C GLN A 125 25.59 9.04 -9.43
N ASP A 126 26.48 8.80 -10.38
CA ASP A 126 27.27 7.57 -10.47
C ASP A 126 28.08 7.27 -9.19
N ASP A 127 28.76 8.25 -8.59
CA ASP A 127 29.52 8.06 -7.36
C ASP A 127 28.62 7.61 -6.19
N ILE A 128 27.46 8.23 -6.06
CA ILE A 128 26.49 7.88 -5.01
C ILE A 128 25.83 6.54 -5.29
N LEU A 129 25.59 6.24 -6.55
CA LEU A 129 25.06 4.94 -6.96
C LEU A 129 25.98 3.81 -6.53
N GLU A 130 27.30 3.96 -6.70
CA GLU A 130 28.28 2.97 -6.26
C GLU A 130 28.35 2.85 -4.72
N ILE A 131 28.22 3.95 -3.98
CA ILE A 131 28.12 3.93 -2.51
C ILE A 131 26.89 3.11 -2.08
N VAL A 132 25.72 3.40 -2.66
CA VAL A 132 24.46 2.68 -2.35
C VAL A 132 24.60 1.19 -2.66
N LYS A 133 25.14 0.82 -3.82
CA LYS A 133 25.38 -0.57 -4.18
C LYS A 133 26.37 -1.27 -3.22
N SER A 134 27.42 -0.57 -2.81
CA SER A 134 28.43 -1.10 -1.88
C SER A 134 27.81 -1.37 -0.51
N ILE A 135 26.97 -0.46 0.00
CA ILE A 135 26.25 -0.64 1.27
C ILE A 135 25.31 -1.83 1.17
N ASN A 136 24.45 -1.88 0.16
CA ASN A 136 23.49 -2.96 -0.01
C ASN A 136 24.13 -4.35 -0.13
N LYS A 137 25.33 -4.42 -0.74
CA LYS A 137 26.05 -5.68 -0.94
C LYS A 137 26.81 -6.14 0.30
N ASN A 138 27.37 -5.23 1.07
CA ASN A 138 28.41 -5.56 2.06
C ASN A 138 28.01 -5.22 3.51
N SER A 139 26.93 -4.49 3.75
CA SER A 139 26.47 -4.15 5.10
C SER A 139 25.86 -5.37 5.80
N LYS A 140 26.21 -5.56 7.06
CA LYS A 140 25.57 -6.54 7.96
C LYS A 140 24.22 -6.03 8.48
N TYR A 141 24.15 -4.74 8.76
CA TYR A 141 22.95 -4.06 9.24
C TYR A 141 22.96 -2.60 8.79
N THR A 142 21.87 -2.16 8.18
CA THR A 142 21.70 -0.77 7.73
C THR A 142 20.53 -0.10 8.44
N LEU A 143 20.81 1.04 9.08
CA LEU A 143 19.85 1.95 9.68
C LEU A 143 19.73 3.21 8.81
N ALA A 144 18.55 3.45 8.22
CA ALA A 144 18.33 4.67 7.45
C ALA A 144 17.77 5.79 8.35
N ILE A 145 18.31 6.99 8.14
CA ILE A 145 17.82 8.23 8.77
C ILE A 145 16.77 8.85 7.86
N ASP A 146 15.59 9.07 8.38
CA ASP A 146 14.40 9.70 7.78
C ASP A 146 13.78 8.89 6.62
N VAL A 147 14.52 8.61 5.56
CA VAL A 147 14.12 7.80 4.39
C VAL A 147 15.35 7.09 3.86
N PRO A 148 15.27 5.82 3.45
CA PRO A 148 16.38 5.15 2.76
C PRO A 148 16.83 5.96 1.55
N SER A 149 18.12 6.27 1.47
CA SER A 149 18.66 7.09 0.38
C SER A 149 18.45 6.43 -0.97
N GLY A 150 17.87 7.16 -1.91
CA GLY A 150 17.45 6.67 -3.22
C GLY A 150 15.96 6.36 -3.33
N LEU A 151 15.22 6.32 -2.21
CA LEU A 151 13.77 6.11 -2.19
C LEU A 151 13.02 7.45 -2.07
N GLY A 152 11.97 7.61 -2.85
CA GLY A 152 11.07 8.77 -2.80
C GLY A 152 10.16 8.72 -1.57
N ALA A 153 10.30 9.70 -0.67
CA ALA A 153 9.55 9.77 0.58
C ALA A 153 8.02 9.81 0.41
N PHE A 154 7.54 10.35 -0.71
CA PHE A 154 6.10 10.64 -0.91
C PHE A 154 5.46 9.86 -2.06
N ASN A 155 6.25 9.30 -2.97
CA ASN A 155 5.78 8.54 -4.14
C ASN A 155 6.23 7.06 -4.14
N ALA A 156 7.17 6.69 -3.26
CA ALA A 156 7.81 5.37 -3.21
C ALA A 156 8.65 5.01 -4.45
N LYS A 157 9.03 5.99 -5.28
CA LYS A 157 9.87 5.77 -6.46
C LYS A 157 11.30 5.46 -6.04
N VAL A 158 11.93 4.50 -6.70
CA VAL A 158 13.38 4.26 -6.60
C VAL A 158 14.10 5.06 -7.67
N TYR A 159 15.00 5.96 -7.26
CA TYR A 159 15.79 6.82 -8.14
C TYR A 159 17.10 6.11 -8.56
N LYS A 160 17.02 5.18 -9.52
CA LYS A 160 18.03 4.23 -10.01
C LYS A 160 18.39 3.11 -9.02
N ALA A 161 18.64 3.44 -7.77
CA ALA A 161 18.85 2.50 -6.68
C ALA A 161 18.48 3.15 -5.36
N ALA A 162 18.18 2.34 -4.35
CA ALA A 162 17.93 2.80 -2.99
C ALA A 162 18.62 1.90 -1.97
N ILE A 163 18.91 2.44 -0.81
CA ILE A 163 19.41 1.68 0.33
C ILE A 163 18.34 0.69 0.81
N GLN A 164 18.72 -0.58 0.95
CA GLN A 164 17.92 -1.60 1.60
C GLN A 164 18.17 -1.56 3.10
N ALA A 165 17.35 -0.81 3.81
CA ALA A 165 17.48 -0.66 5.25
C ALA A 165 16.86 -1.85 6.00
N ASN A 166 17.50 -2.26 7.11
CA ASN A 166 16.87 -3.15 8.08
C ASN A 166 15.82 -2.40 8.91
N GLU A 167 16.13 -1.13 9.21
CA GLU A 167 15.22 -0.21 9.91
C GLU A 167 15.38 1.20 9.38
N THR A 168 14.29 1.96 9.41
CA THR A 168 14.27 3.39 9.08
C THR A 168 13.72 4.17 10.27
N ILE A 169 14.49 5.13 10.81
CA ILE A 169 14.00 6.08 11.81
C ILE A 169 13.55 7.33 11.06
N THR A 170 12.25 7.59 11.05
CA THR A 170 11.66 8.76 10.39
C THR A 170 11.15 9.77 11.40
N PHE A 171 11.19 11.07 11.06
CA PHE A 171 10.99 12.16 12.00
C PHE A 171 9.79 13.02 11.68
N LEU A 172 9.22 13.69 12.71
CA LEU A 172 8.11 14.64 12.65
C LEU A 172 6.79 14.03 12.24
N ALA A 173 6.73 13.41 11.07
CA ALA A 173 5.56 12.70 10.56
C ALA A 173 5.98 11.54 9.67
N ASP A 174 5.13 10.53 9.56
CA ASP A 174 5.35 9.42 8.64
C ASP A 174 5.33 9.86 7.18
N LYS A 175 6.14 9.21 6.36
CA LYS A 175 6.21 9.43 4.90
C LYS A 175 5.47 8.30 4.20
N GLN A 176 4.45 8.65 3.44
CA GLN A 176 3.57 7.66 2.79
C GLN A 176 4.31 6.70 1.85
N GLY A 177 5.42 7.15 1.23
CA GLY A 177 6.23 6.34 0.34
C GLY A 177 6.91 5.14 1.03
N LEU A 178 7.07 5.15 2.35
CA LEU A 178 7.65 4.02 3.10
C LEU A 178 6.67 2.84 3.27
N TYR A 179 5.39 3.02 2.91
CA TYR A 179 4.31 2.08 3.24
C TYR A 179 3.56 1.52 2.03
N THR A 180 4.05 1.76 0.82
CA THR A 180 3.47 1.23 -0.42
C THR A 180 4.55 1.01 -1.49
N GLY A 181 4.27 0.16 -2.47
CA GLY A 181 5.17 -0.11 -3.59
C GLY A 181 6.58 -0.50 -3.13
N GLU A 182 7.58 0.07 -3.79
CA GLU A 182 9.00 -0.17 -3.50
C GLU A 182 9.38 0.18 -2.05
N GLY A 183 8.69 1.13 -1.41
CA GLY A 183 8.96 1.50 -0.03
C GLY A 183 8.95 0.33 0.95
N LEU A 184 8.11 -0.67 0.71
CA LEU A 184 8.01 -1.86 1.56
C LEU A 184 9.26 -2.78 1.47
N ASP A 185 9.98 -2.75 0.34
CA ASP A 185 11.18 -3.55 0.13
C ASP A 185 12.45 -2.85 0.63
N TYR A 186 12.43 -1.50 0.68
CA TYR A 186 13.62 -0.72 1.03
C TYR A 186 13.60 -0.15 2.44
N ALA A 187 12.43 0.15 3.03
CA ALA A 187 12.35 0.85 4.31
C ALA A 187 12.64 -0.05 5.53
N GLY A 188 12.53 -1.36 5.41
CA GLY A 188 12.59 -2.26 6.54
C GLY A 188 11.54 -1.92 7.60
N LYS A 189 11.88 -2.07 8.89
CA LYS A 189 10.99 -1.67 9.99
C LYS A 189 11.02 -0.15 10.18
N VAL A 190 9.91 0.51 9.91
CA VAL A 190 9.80 1.96 10.09
C VAL A 190 9.47 2.31 11.54
N ILE A 191 10.27 3.23 12.10
CA ILE A 191 10.14 3.75 13.47
C ILE A 191 9.93 5.26 13.36
N MET A 192 8.72 5.71 13.64
CA MET A 192 8.39 7.13 13.59
C MET A 192 8.59 7.78 14.96
N THR A 193 9.35 8.88 14.98
CA THR A 193 9.64 9.65 16.18
C THR A 193 9.18 11.09 16.04
N LYS A 194 8.37 11.54 16.98
CA LYS A 194 7.96 12.95 17.08
C LYS A 194 9.09 13.75 17.69
N LEU A 195 9.65 14.69 16.95
CA LEU A 195 10.68 15.59 17.46
C LEU A 195 10.10 16.84 18.16
N THR A 196 8.80 17.07 17.98
CA THR A 196 8.05 18.19 18.55
C THR A 196 6.59 17.82 18.73
N ASP A 197 5.88 18.54 19.58
CA ASP A 197 4.43 18.50 19.62
C ASP A 197 3.86 19.41 18.50
N SER A 198 3.36 18.77 17.46
CA SER A 198 2.71 19.44 16.32
C SER A 198 1.18 19.50 16.43
N SER A 199 0.61 19.16 17.59
CA SER A 199 -0.86 19.11 17.79
C SER A 199 -1.56 20.46 17.58
N SER A 200 -0.81 21.55 17.74
CA SER A 200 -1.31 22.92 17.51
C SER A 200 -1.41 23.28 16.01
N ILE A 201 -0.81 22.50 15.11
CA ILE A 201 -0.87 22.76 13.66
C ILE A 201 -2.08 22.02 13.10
N LYS A 202 -3.07 22.78 12.61
CA LYS A 202 -4.24 22.20 11.95
C LYS A 202 -3.93 21.91 10.48
N LEU A 203 -3.44 20.71 10.19
CA LEU A 203 -3.22 20.25 8.82
C LEU A 203 -4.20 19.13 8.48
N THR A 204 -4.77 19.18 7.27
CA THR A 204 -5.56 18.07 6.73
C THR A 204 -4.58 17.04 6.15
N PRO A 205 -4.58 15.79 6.64
CA PRO A 205 -3.69 14.77 6.12
C PRO A 205 -3.91 14.50 4.62
N ALA A 206 -2.82 14.22 3.91
CA ALA A 206 -2.86 13.85 2.49
C ALA A 206 -3.35 12.42 2.28
N SER A 207 -3.05 11.54 3.24
CA SER A 207 -3.50 10.16 3.22
C SER A 207 -3.55 9.55 4.61
N TYR A 208 -4.16 8.37 4.73
CA TYR A 208 -4.39 7.69 6.00
C TYR A 208 -3.94 6.23 5.90
N ARG A 209 -3.36 5.70 6.97
CA ARG A 209 -3.14 4.26 7.09
C ARG A 209 -4.39 3.62 7.67
N ILE A 210 -4.78 2.47 7.13
CA ILE A 210 -5.88 1.67 7.66
C ILE A 210 -5.41 0.96 8.94
N TYR A 211 -6.26 0.91 9.95
CA TYR A 211 -6.05 0.16 11.19
C TYR A 211 -7.30 -0.63 11.55
N LYS A 212 -7.13 -1.68 12.34
CA LYS A 212 -8.26 -2.47 12.85
C LYS A 212 -9.31 -1.58 13.53
N ASN A 213 -8.88 -0.65 14.38
CA ASN A 213 -9.79 0.27 15.09
C ASN A 213 -10.59 1.15 14.13
N ASN A 214 -9.98 1.73 13.09
CA ASN A 214 -10.71 2.54 12.10
C ASN A 214 -11.73 1.71 11.28
N ILE A 215 -11.55 0.40 11.21
CA ILE A 215 -12.48 -0.51 10.57
C ILE A 215 -13.59 -0.89 11.53
N GLN A 216 -13.30 -1.07 12.83
CA GLN A 216 -14.30 -1.35 13.86
C GLN A 216 -15.30 -0.20 14.04
N ASP A 217 -14.90 1.04 13.73
CA ASP A 217 -15.79 2.21 13.71
C ASP A 217 -16.80 2.19 12.55
N LEU A 218 -16.63 1.31 11.56
CA LEU A 218 -17.60 1.10 10.50
C LEU A 218 -18.85 0.39 11.05
N SER A 219 -20.01 0.64 10.45
CA SER A 219 -21.26 -0.01 10.86
C SER A 219 -21.26 -1.49 10.43
N LEU A 220 -20.55 -2.34 11.17
CA LEU A 220 -20.33 -3.76 10.84
C LEU A 220 -21.41 -4.70 11.37
N ASN A 221 -22.54 -4.21 11.92
CA ASN A 221 -23.56 -5.04 12.56
C ASN A 221 -24.12 -6.14 11.65
N ASN A 222 -24.30 -5.86 10.37
CA ASN A 222 -24.74 -6.85 9.39
C ASN A 222 -23.62 -7.83 9.04
N ILE A 223 -22.42 -7.35 8.82
CA ILE A 223 -21.24 -8.16 8.49
C ILE A 223 -20.96 -9.17 9.60
N LEU A 224 -20.97 -8.71 10.86
CA LEU A 224 -20.66 -9.51 12.05
C LEU A 224 -21.87 -10.29 12.58
N ARG A 225 -23.00 -10.28 11.87
CA ARG A 225 -24.22 -11.06 12.20
C ARG A 225 -24.66 -10.94 13.66
N LYS A 226 -24.63 -9.72 14.23
CA LYS A 226 -24.97 -9.47 15.64
C LYS A 226 -26.46 -9.69 15.98
N LYS A 227 -27.36 -9.65 14.98
CA LYS A 227 -28.79 -9.92 15.17
C LYS A 227 -29.08 -11.41 15.06
N LYS A 228 -29.91 -11.96 15.98
CA LYS A 228 -30.28 -13.38 16.00
C LYS A 228 -31.47 -13.68 15.08
N ASN A 229 -32.49 -12.80 15.03
CA ASN A 229 -33.68 -12.97 14.18
C ASN A 229 -33.35 -12.45 12.77
N THR A 230 -32.79 -13.31 11.93
CA THR A 230 -32.37 -13.01 10.56
C THR A 230 -32.64 -14.18 9.62
N ASN A 231 -32.64 -13.89 8.33
CA ASN A 231 -32.75 -14.87 7.26
C ASN A 231 -31.73 -14.58 6.16
N LYS A 232 -31.65 -15.45 5.15
CA LYS A 232 -30.68 -15.30 4.04
C LYS A 232 -30.80 -13.96 3.29
N GLY A 233 -31.98 -13.33 3.26
CA GLY A 233 -32.17 -12.00 2.66
C GLY A 233 -31.60 -10.86 3.48
N SER A 234 -31.47 -11.05 4.81
CA SER A 234 -30.90 -10.02 5.70
C SER A 234 -29.43 -9.70 5.43
N TYR A 235 -28.72 -10.62 4.77
CA TYR A 235 -27.27 -10.50 4.48
C TYR A 235 -27.00 -10.28 2.98
N GLY A 236 -27.99 -9.76 2.26
CA GLY A 236 -27.87 -9.35 0.88
C GLY A 236 -27.86 -10.46 -0.15
N SER A 237 -27.87 -10.05 -1.39
CA SER A 237 -27.79 -10.92 -2.57
C SER A 237 -26.80 -10.32 -3.58
N LEU A 238 -25.77 -11.07 -3.94
CA LEU A 238 -24.73 -10.68 -4.87
C LEU A 238 -24.91 -11.41 -6.21
N ALA A 239 -24.89 -10.66 -7.32
CA ALA A 239 -24.68 -11.21 -8.65
C ALA A 239 -23.22 -11.04 -9.06
N ILE A 240 -22.60 -12.10 -9.59
CA ILE A 240 -21.25 -12.05 -10.16
C ILE A 240 -21.35 -12.40 -11.63
N ILE A 241 -21.01 -11.44 -12.51
CA ILE A 241 -21.10 -11.55 -13.97
C ILE A 241 -19.70 -11.69 -14.54
N GLY A 242 -19.41 -12.82 -15.16
CA GLY A 242 -18.10 -13.15 -15.71
C GLY A 242 -17.99 -14.61 -16.10
N GLY A 243 -16.79 -15.20 -15.95
CA GLY A 243 -16.60 -16.65 -16.19
C GLY A 243 -16.90 -17.07 -17.63
N ASN A 244 -16.11 -16.58 -18.58
CA ASN A 244 -16.10 -17.06 -19.95
C ASN A 244 -15.36 -18.40 -20.06
N ILE A 245 -15.38 -19.03 -21.22
CA ILE A 245 -14.73 -20.32 -21.50
C ILE A 245 -13.27 -20.26 -21.03
N GLY A 246 -12.87 -21.21 -20.18
CA GLY A 246 -11.53 -21.28 -19.60
C GLY A 246 -11.29 -20.39 -18.36
N MET A 247 -12.23 -19.49 -18.01
CA MET A 247 -12.10 -18.56 -16.87
C MET A 247 -13.13 -18.79 -15.75
N ASN A 248 -13.80 -19.93 -15.76
CA ASN A 248 -14.80 -20.29 -14.76
C ASN A 248 -14.25 -20.40 -13.33
N GLY A 249 -12.94 -20.70 -13.19
CA GLY A 249 -12.26 -20.72 -11.89
C GLY A 249 -12.23 -19.37 -11.18
N ALA A 250 -12.05 -18.28 -11.92
CA ALA A 250 -12.07 -16.92 -11.40
C ALA A 250 -13.46 -16.58 -10.84
N LEU A 251 -14.51 -16.87 -11.61
CA LEU A 251 -15.91 -16.68 -11.19
C LEU A 251 -16.24 -17.46 -9.90
N GLN A 252 -15.76 -18.70 -9.80
CA GLN A 252 -15.94 -19.54 -8.60
C GLN A 252 -15.19 -18.98 -7.39
N LEU A 253 -13.95 -18.54 -7.55
CA LEU A 253 -13.16 -17.94 -6.47
C LEU A 253 -13.85 -16.70 -5.90
N ALA A 254 -14.36 -15.83 -6.76
CA ALA A 254 -15.14 -14.66 -6.34
C ALA A 254 -16.43 -15.09 -5.61
N GLY A 255 -17.14 -16.09 -6.12
CA GLY A 255 -18.35 -16.60 -5.46
C GLY A 255 -18.10 -17.20 -4.09
N ILE A 256 -17.09 -18.05 -3.98
CA ILE A 256 -16.69 -18.69 -2.71
C ILE A 256 -16.26 -17.63 -1.69
N SER A 257 -15.42 -16.66 -2.10
CA SER A 257 -14.97 -15.61 -1.21
C SER A 257 -16.12 -14.73 -0.72
N ALA A 258 -17.12 -14.48 -1.56
CA ALA A 258 -18.32 -13.75 -1.17
C ALA A 258 -19.14 -14.50 -0.10
N LEU A 259 -19.27 -15.82 -0.22
CA LEU A 259 -19.93 -16.65 0.81
C LEU A 259 -19.18 -16.61 2.15
N TYR A 260 -17.84 -16.80 2.11
CA TYR A 260 -17.01 -16.72 3.32
C TYR A 260 -16.96 -15.31 3.93
N SER A 261 -17.29 -14.28 3.14
CA SER A 261 -17.47 -12.89 3.62
C SER A 261 -18.87 -12.60 4.15
N GLY A 262 -19.71 -13.63 4.28
CA GLY A 262 -21.01 -13.55 4.94
C GLY A 262 -22.17 -13.13 4.05
N CYS A 263 -22.02 -13.04 2.73
CA CYS A 263 -23.15 -12.76 1.83
C CYS A 263 -24.23 -13.83 1.94
N GLY A 264 -25.50 -13.42 2.01
CA GLY A 264 -26.64 -14.32 2.25
C GLY A 264 -27.02 -15.17 1.03
N LYS A 265 -26.83 -14.64 -0.17
CA LYS A 265 -27.08 -15.32 -1.46
C LYS A 265 -26.03 -14.86 -2.48
N VAL A 266 -25.40 -15.81 -3.16
CA VAL A 266 -24.46 -15.52 -4.24
C VAL A 266 -24.89 -16.24 -5.52
N SER A 267 -25.13 -15.48 -6.58
CA SER A 267 -25.48 -15.98 -7.90
C SER A 267 -24.35 -15.75 -8.88
N LEU A 268 -23.88 -16.80 -9.52
CA LEU A 268 -22.94 -16.75 -10.61
C LEU A 268 -23.73 -16.66 -11.94
N LEU A 269 -23.38 -15.69 -12.77
CA LEU A 269 -23.93 -15.46 -14.10
C LEU A 269 -22.83 -15.65 -15.12
N PRO A 270 -22.51 -16.90 -15.46
CA PRO A 270 -21.40 -17.22 -16.37
C PRO A 270 -21.73 -16.86 -17.82
N LEU A 271 -20.69 -16.36 -18.55
CA LEU A 271 -20.75 -16.22 -20.00
C LEU A 271 -20.61 -17.57 -20.71
N ASP A 272 -19.92 -18.50 -20.09
CA ASP A 272 -19.83 -19.88 -20.57
C ASP A 272 -21.16 -20.61 -20.32
N VAL A 273 -21.93 -20.77 -21.37
CA VAL A 273 -23.24 -21.44 -21.32
C VAL A 273 -23.16 -22.92 -20.91
N ASN A 274 -21.98 -23.54 -20.97
CA ASN A 274 -21.75 -24.92 -20.55
C ASN A 274 -21.36 -25.03 -19.08
N PHE A 275 -21.07 -23.90 -18.41
CA PHE A 275 -20.74 -23.91 -16.98
C PHE A 275 -21.95 -24.40 -16.15
N ARG A 276 -21.71 -25.38 -15.32
CA ARG A 276 -22.68 -25.96 -14.40
C ARG A 276 -22.25 -25.76 -12.96
N SER A 277 -23.15 -25.93 -12.03
CA SER A 277 -22.82 -25.86 -10.61
C SER A 277 -21.68 -26.82 -10.24
N ASN A 278 -20.73 -26.35 -9.47
CA ASN A 278 -19.62 -27.15 -9.01
C ASN A 278 -19.99 -27.88 -7.70
N MET A 279 -19.79 -29.18 -7.66
CA MET A 279 -20.04 -29.97 -6.43
C MET A 279 -19.14 -29.58 -5.25
N THR A 280 -18.04 -28.89 -5.49
CA THR A 280 -17.14 -28.38 -4.42
C THR A 280 -17.67 -27.12 -3.71
N ALA A 281 -18.68 -26.44 -4.29
CA ALA A 281 -19.31 -25.25 -3.71
C ALA A 281 -20.79 -25.23 -4.08
N PRO A 282 -21.59 -26.19 -3.55
CA PRO A 282 -23.03 -26.34 -3.87
C PRO A 282 -23.88 -25.16 -3.41
N GLU A 283 -23.36 -24.30 -2.52
CA GLU A 283 -24.04 -23.10 -2.02
C GLU A 283 -24.11 -21.97 -3.07
N LEU A 284 -23.29 -22.04 -4.12
CA LEU A 284 -23.30 -21.08 -5.21
C LEU A 284 -24.45 -21.38 -6.19
N MET A 285 -25.26 -20.38 -6.45
CA MET A 285 -26.36 -20.49 -7.40
C MET A 285 -25.89 -20.12 -8.81
N VAL A 286 -25.83 -21.05 -9.72
CA VAL A 286 -25.54 -20.77 -11.13
C VAL A 286 -26.85 -20.46 -11.85
N LYS A 287 -26.94 -19.33 -12.53
CA LYS A 287 -28.10 -18.87 -13.26
C LYS A 287 -27.78 -18.62 -14.72
N ASP A 288 -28.76 -18.82 -15.58
CA ASP A 288 -28.68 -18.44 -16.98
C ASP A 288 -28.47 -16.91 -17.08
N LEU A 289 -27.41 -16.50 -17.78
CA LEU A 289 -27.01 -15.10 -17.89
C LEU A 289 -28.11 -14.25 -18.55
N ASN A 290 -28.70 -14.71 -19.66
CA ASN A 290 -29.66 -13.92 -20.43
C ASN A 290 -30.92 -13.61 -19.62
N ASN A 291 -31.42 -14.58 -18.86
CA ASN A 291 -32.60 -14.43 -18.01
C ASN A 291 -32.29 -13.63 -16.72
N ALA A 292 -31.03 -13.70 -16.21
CA ALA A 292 -30.67 -13.09 -14.94
C ALA A 292 -30.22 -11.64 -15.10
N ILE A 293 -29.63 -11.27 -16.23
CA ILE A 293 -29.14 -9.92 -16.47
C ILE A 293 -30.28 -8.90 -16.52
N GLU A 294 -31.45 -9.26 -17.08
CA GLU A 294 -32.66 -8.43 -17.07
C GLU A 294 -33.21 -8.18 -15.65
N LYS A 295 -32.76 -8.95 -14.69
CA LYS A 295 -33.17 -8.87 -13.30
C LYS A 295 -32.02 -8.45 -12.39
N VAL A 296 -30.96 -7.87 -12.97
CA VAL A 296 -29.77 -7.48 -12.19
C VAL A 296 -30.15 -6.47 -11.11
N ALA A 297 -31.09 -5.60 -11.34
CA ALA A 297 -31.61 -4.64 -10.37
C ALA A 297 -32.25 -5.29 -9.11
N ASN A 298 -32.57 -6.57 -9.12
CA ASN A 298 -33.11 -7.29 -7.96
C ASN A 298 -32.02 -7.76 -6.96
N TYR A 299 -30.78 -7.64 -7.30
CA TYR A 299 -29.67 -7.93 -6.39
C TYR A 299 -29.33 -6.69 -5.54
N THR A 300 -28.74 -6.90 -4.38
CA THR A 300 -28.32 -5.78 -3.50
C THR A 300 -26.90 -5.33 -3.76
N GLY A 301 -26.12 -6.11 -4.54
CA GLY A 301 -24.78 -5.78 -5.01
C GLY A 301 -24.44 -6.56 -6.27
N VAL A 302 -23.53 -6.04 -7.08
CA VAL A 302 -23.09 -6.68 -8.33
C VAL A 302 -21.58 -6.62 -8.46
N ALA A 303 -20.97 -7.71 -8.94
CA ALA A 303 -19.56 -7.77 -9.33
C ALA A 303 -19.45 -8.12 -10.81
N LEU A 304 -18.66 -7.34 -11.57
CA LEU A 304 -18.56 -7.44 -13.02
C LEU A 304 -17.12 -7.53 -13.49
N GLY A 305 -16.87 -8.40 -14.46
CA GLY A 305 -15.60 -8.42 -15.20
C GLY A 305 -14.68 -9.59 -14.89
N ILE A 306 -14.96 -10.35 -13.87
CA ILE A 306 -14.12 -11.45 -13.36
C ILE A 306 -14.13 -12.60 -14.37
N GLY A 307 -13.04 -12.73 -15.15
CA GLY A 307 -12.97 -13.69 -16.24
C GLY A 307 -14.00 -13.47 -17.35
N LEU A 308 -14.33 -12.20 -17.63
CA LEU A 308 -15.36 -11.83 -18.62
C LEU A 308 -14.89 -11.97 -20.05
N ASP A 309 -13.57 -11.83 -20.31
CA ASP A 309 -12.98 -11.63 -21.63
C ASP A 309 -13.39 -10.25 -22.24
N THR A 310 -12.76 -9.87 -23.36
CA THR A 310 -12.99 -8.57 -24.02
C THR A 310 -13.66 -8.70 -25.39
N THR A 311 -14.33 -9.82 -25.68
CA THR A 311 -15.04 -10.05 -26.93
C THR A 311 -16.17 -9.07 -27.15
N LYS A 312 -16.68 -8.97 -28.39
CA LYS A 312 -17.87 -8.15 -28.68
C LYS A 312 -19.12 -8.62 -27.92
N TYR A 313 -19.18 -9.92 -27.60
CA TYR A 313 -20.25 -10.44 -26.77
C TYR A 313 -20.13 -9.96 -25.32
N SER A 314 -18.92 -10.05 -24.76
CA SER A 314 -18.62 -9.54 -23.42
C SER A 314 -18.89 -8.03 -23.28
N GLN A 315 -18.53 -7.24 -24.31
CA GLN A 315 -18.83 -5.80 -24.37
C GLN A 315 -20.35 -5.53 -24.30
N LYS A 316 -21.16 -6.27 -25.10
CA LYS A 316 -22.62 -6.14 -25.07
C LYS A 316 -23.22 -6.53 -23.70
N ILE A 317 -22.71 -7.59 -23.08
CA ILE A 317 -23.15 -8.00 -21.74
C ILE A 317 -22.81 -6.94 -20.71
N LEU A 318 -21.60 -6.40 -20.73
CA LEU A 318 -21.19 -5.34 -19.81
C LEU A 318 -22.04 -4.08 -20.01
N GLU A 319 -22.27 -3.65 -21.26
CA GLU A 319 -23.08 -2.49 -21.58
C GLU A 319 -24.51 -2.66 -21.06
N ARG A 320 -25.14 -3.81 -21.32
CA ARG A 320 -26.48 -4.13 -20.83
C ARG A 320 -26.55 -4.14 -19.31
N ALA A 321 -25.55 -4.75 -18.65
CA ALA A 321 -25.51 -4.74 -17.19
C ALA A 321 -25.40 -3.31 -16.63
N ILE A 322 -24.60 -2.44 -17.25
CA ILE A 322 -24.44 -1.02 -16.85
C ILE A 322 -25.76 -0.25 -17.02
N ASP A 323 -26.52 -0.51 -18.09
CA ASP A 323 -27.78 0.19 -18.35
C ASP A 323 -28.86 -0.11 -17.28
N ASP A 324 -28.84 -1.30 -16.70
CA ASP A 324 -29.82 -1.75 -15.69
C ASP A 324 -29.34 -1.62 -14.24
N LEU A 325 -28.11 -1.10 -14.02
CA LEU A 325 -27.47 -1.04 -12.70
C LEU A 325 -28.02 0.13 -11.88
N THR A 326 -28.65 -0.17 -10.75
CA THR A 326 -29.15 0.82 -9.78
C THR A 326 -28.49 0.69 -8.40
N GLN A 327 -27.97 -0.49 -8.09
CA GLN A 327 -27.32 -0.85 -6.81
C GLN A 327 -25.81 -0.66 -6.86
N PRO A 328 -25.13 -0.70 -5.69
CA PRO A 328 -23.66 -0.63 -5.65
C PRO A 328 -23.01 -1.76 -6.42
N ALA A 329 -21.92 -1.45 -7.14
CA ALA A 329 -21.22 -2.43 -7.96
C ALA A 329 -19.69 -2.29 -7.92
N ILE A 330 -19.02 -3.44 -8.09
CA ILE A 330 -17.58 -3.51 -8.32
C ILE A 330 -17.31 -3.95 -9.75
N PHE A 331 -16.31 -3.31 -10.36
CA PHE A 331 -15.79 -3.61 -11.69
C PHE A 331 -14.31 -3.98 -11.58
N ASP A 332 -13.93 -5.15 -12.10
CA ASP A 332 -12.55 -5.65 -12.05
C ASP A 332 -12.16 -6.28 -13.39
N ALA A 333 -10.89 -6.52 -13.57
CA ALA A 333 -10.32 -7.31 -14.66
C ALA A 333 -10.81 -6.85 -16.06
N ASP A 334 -11.49 -7.75 -16.78
CA ASP A 334 -11.88 -7.49 -18.18
C ASP A 334 -12.92 -6.38 -18.32
N ALA A 335 -13.76 -6.13 -17.32
CA ALA A 335 -14.65 -4.98 -17.34
C ALA A 335 -13.85 -3.67 -17.40
N LEU A 336 -12.75 -3.55 -16.66
CA LEU A 336 -11.86 -2.37 -16.71
C LEU A 336 -11.19 -2.23 -18.07
N ASN A 337 -10.75 -3.34 -18.66
CA ASN A 337 -10.16 -3.36 -19.99
C ASN A 337 -11.16 -2.89 -21.08
N ILE A 338 -12.43 -3.30 -20.98
CA ILE A 338 -13.49 -2.87 -21.90
C ILE A 338 -13.79 -1.37 -21.71
N ILE A 339 -13.99 -0.93 -20.46
CA ILE A 339 -14.27 0.48 -20.11
C ILE A 339 -13.12 1.40 -20.56
N ALA A 340 -11.87 0.95 -20.47
CA ALA A 340 -10.72 1.71 -20.93
C ALA A 340 -10.72 1.91 -22.46
N LYS A 341 -11.17 0.92 -23.23
CA LYS A 341 -11.09 0.93 -24.71
C LYS A 341 -12.35 1.48 -25.38
N ASP A 342 -13.53 1.21 -24.83
CA ASP A 342 -14.80 1.60 -25.44
C ASP A 342 -15.34 2.91 -24.84
N TYR A 343 -15.33 3.97 -25.65
CA TYR A 343 -15.79 5.28 -25.23
C TYR A 343 -17.27 5.30 -24.83
N LYS A 344 -18.13 4.59 -25.56
CA LYS A 344 -19.59 4.59 -25.28
C LYS A 344 -19.92 3.92 -23.97
N ILE A 345 -19.28 2.78 -23.71
CA ILE A 345 -19.43 2.07 -22.43
C ILE A 345 -18.85 2.92 -21.29
N ARG A 346 -17.71 3.56 -21.50
CA ARG A 346 -17.09 4.47 -20.52
C ARG A 346 -18.00 5.65 -20.15
N GLU A 347 -18.62 6.30 -21.11
CA GLU A 347 -19.58 7.39 -20.87
C GLU A 347 -20.79 6.96 -20.00
N LYS A 348 -21.34 5.78 -20.26
CA LYS A 348 -22.40 5.19 -19.43
C LYS A 348 -21.88 4.87 -18.02
N PHE A 349 -20.69 4.25 -17.93
CA PHE A 349 -20.06 3.87 -16.69
C PHE A 349 -19.79 5.08 -15.78
N ILE A 350 -19.25 6.20 -16.30
CA ILE A 350 -18.97 7.40 -15.52
C ILE A 350 -20.21 7.94 -14.80
N LYS A 351 -21.38 7.79 -15.39
CA LYS A 351 -22.67 8.26 -14.84
C LYS A 351 -23.20 7.40 -13.70
N LEU A 352 -22.74 6.15 -13.56
CA LEU A 352 -23.14 5.29 -12.46
C LEU A 352 -22.75 5.89 -11.11
N LYS A 353 -23.60 5.68 -10.10
CA LYS A 353 -23.32 6.02 -8.70
C LYS A 353 -22.83 4.77 -7.95
N ASN A 354 -22.20 4.97 -6.80
CA ASN A 354 -21.81 3.89 -5.89
C ASN A 354 -21.03 2.73 -6.55
N LYS A 355 -19.99 3.06 -7.31
CA LYS A 355 -19.17 2.08 -8.00
C LYS A 355 -17.72 2.06 -7.51
N ILE A 356 -17.14 0.88 -7.57
CA ILE A 356 -15.74 0.61 -7.23
C ILE A 356 -15.05 0.04 -8.46
N ILE A 357 -13.82 0.49 -8.72
CA ILE A 357 -12.91 -0.13 -9.67
C ILE A 357 -11.66 -0.65 -8.93
N THR A 358 -11.16 -1.81 -9.36
CA THR A 358 -10.04 -2.48 -8.68
C THR A 358 -8.87 -2.78 -9.62
N PRO A 359 -8.30 -1.75 -10.30
CA PRO A 359 -7.22 -2.00 -11.25
C PRO A 359 -5.92 -2.46 -10.55
N HIS A 360 -5.23 -3.43 -11.16
CA HIS A 360 -3.80 -3.63 -10.93
C HIS A 360 -2.99 -2.61 -11.77
N PRO A 361 -1.66 -2.42 -11.55
CA PRO A 361 -0.91 -1.37 -12.23
C PRO A 361 -1.01 -1.38 -13.75
N ALA A 362 -1.04 -2.55 -14.40
CA ALA A 362 -1.14 -2.61 -15.87
C ALA A 362 -2.58 -2.30 -16.38
N GLU A 363 -3.62 -2.58 -15.61
CA GLU A 363 -4.99 -2.13 -15.91
C GLU A 363 -5.10 -0.62 -15.72
N ALA A 364 -4.56 -0.08 -14.63
CA ALA A 364 -4.49 1.35 -14.38
C ALA A 364 -3.78 2.11 -15.50
N ALA A 365 -2.68 1.56 -16.00
CA ALA A 365 -1.93 2.12 -17.13
C ALA A 365 -2.78 2.21 -18.40
N ARG A 366 -3.52 1.14 -18.74
CA ARG A 366 -4.47 1.16 -19.88
C ARG A 366 -5.58 2.18 -19.68
N MET A 367 -6.13 2.27 -18.46
CA MET A 367 -7.20 3.22 -18.12
C MET A 367 -6.72 4.67 -18.17
N LEU A 368 -5.47 4.97 -17.81
CA LEU A 368 -4.87 6.31 -17.86
C LEU A 368 -4.11 6.60 -19.16
N GLU A 369 -4.00 5.61 -20.06
CA GLU A 369 -3.29 5.75 -21.36
C GLU A 369 -1.81 6.12 -21.17
N CYS A 370 -1.15 5.46 -20.19
CA CYS A 370 0.24 5.65 -19.84
C CYS A 370 0.95 4.29 -19.64
N SER A 371 2.23 4.30 -19.31
CA SER A 371 2.98 3.08 -19.00
C SER A 371 2.72 2.56 -17.58
N THR A 372 2.93 1.27 -17.37
CA THR A 372 2.87 0.66 -16.02
C THR A 372 3.93 1.28 -15.10
N GLN A 373 5.08 1.67 -15.66
CA GLN A 373 6.14 2.32 -14.90
C GLN A 373 5.70 3.69 -14.37
N GLU A 374 5.00 4.50 -15.17
CA GLU A 374 4.46 5.79 -14.71
C GLU A 374 3.45 5.62 -13.56
N ILE A 375 2.64 4.55 -13.58
CA ILE A 375 1.75 4.22 -12.46
C ILE A 375 2.55 3.90 -11.19
N GLN A 376 3.62 3.12 -11.33
CA GLN A 376 4.45 2.69 -10.19
C GLN A 376 5.35 3.81 -9.67
N ASP A 377 5.78 4.72 -10.54
CA ASP A 377 6.61 5.89 -10.17
C ASP A 377 5.87 6.88 -9.25
N ASP A 378 4.53 6.98 -9.39
CA ASP A 378 3.70 7.75 -8.46
C ASP A 378 2.29 7.16 -8.34
N ARG A 379 2.14 6.14 -7.50
CA ARG A 379 0.87 5.45 -7.23
C ARG A 379 -0.19 6.38 -6.62
N PHE A 380 0.23 7.40 -5.86
CA PHE A 380 -0.69 8.35 -5.22
C PHE A 380 -1.32 9.29 -6.24
N GLU A 381 -0.54 9.80 -7.16
CA GLU A 381 -1.06 10.61 -8.26
C GLU A 381 -1.90 9.77 -9.23
N ALA A 382 -1.45 8.56 -9.55
CA ALA A 382 -2.16 7.64 -10.43
C ALA A 382 -3.57 7.30 -9.90
N ILE A 383 -3.70 6.99 -8.62
CA ILE A 383 -5.01 6.63 -8.05
C ILE A 383 -5.98 7.82 -8.02
N LYS A 384 -5.49 9.05 -7.78
CA LYS A 384 -6.31 10.27 -7.87
C LYS A 384 -6.82 10.49 -9.29
N LYS A 385 -5.94 10.40 -10.27
CA LYS A 385 -6.32 10.52 -11.70
C LYS A 385 -7.37 9.50 -12.09
N LEU A 386 -7.25 8.24 -11.63
CA LEU A 386 -8.26 7.22 -11.86
C LEU A 386 -9.59 7.58 -11.22
N ALA A 387 -9.59 7.99 -9.95
CA ALA A 387 -10.80 8.36 -9.22
C ALA A 387 -11.54 9.52 -9.91
N GLN A 388 -10.82 10.54 -10.34
CA GLN A 388 -11.38 11.70 -11.06
C GLN A 388 -11.85 11.32 -12.46
N LYS A 389 -11.00 10.65 -13.28
CA LYS A 389 -11.34 10.31 -14.69
C LYS A 389 -12.58 9.42 -14.77
N TYR A 390 -12.75 8.50 -13.83
CA TYR A 390 -13.85 7.51 -13.84
C TYR A 390 -14.96 7.80 -12.84
N ASN A 391 -14.85 8.88 -12.06
CA ASN A 391 -15.81 9.25 -11.01
C ASN A 391 -16.16 8.04 -10.12
N SER A 392 -15.14 7.38 -9.57
CA SER A 392 -15.26 6.08 -8.88
C SER A 392 -14.46 6.03 -7.60
N THR A 393 -14.88 5.19 -6.64
CA THR A 393 -13.96 4.69 -5.63
C THR A 393 -12.97 3.73 -6.30
N VAL A 394 -11.68 3.91 -6.05
CA VAL A 394 -10.61 3.12 -6.68
C VAL A 394 -9.86 2.33 -5.64
N VAL A 395 -9.59 1.06 -5.94
CA VAL A 395 -8.62 0.23 -5.24
C VAL A 395 -7.47 -0.05 -6.20
N LEU A 396 -6.36 0.66 -6.09
CA LEU A 396 -5.14 0.38 -6.86
C LEU A 396 -4.38 -0.76 -6.20
N LYS A 397 -4.49 -1.94 -6.78
CA LYS A 397 -3.89 -3.19 -6.27
C LYS A 397 -2.35 -3.14 -6.28
N GLY A 398 -1.72 -3.91 -5.40
CA GLY A 398 -0.26 -4.06 -5.28
C GLY A 398 0.20 -4.05 -3.83
N ALA A 399 1.51 -4.10 -3.62
CA ALA A 399 2.10 -4.02 -2.29
C ALA A 399 1.70 -2.69 -1.61
N GLY A 400 1.10 -2.76 -0.42
CA GLY A 400 0.48 -1.58 0.21
C GLY A 400 -0.62 -0.99 -0.68
N SER A 401 -1.65 -1.78 -1.03
CA SER A 401 -2.76 -1.35 -1.90
C SER A 401 -3.35 -0.02 -1.43
N LEU A 402 -3.65 0.86 -2.38
CA LEU A 402 -4.22 2.18 -2.12
C LEU A 402 -5.73 2.17 -2.40
N ILE A 403 -6.49 2.88 -1.57
CA ILE A 403 -7.92 3.13 -1.80
C ILE A 403 -8.13 4.64 -1.89
N CYS A 404 -8.83 5.11 -2.94
CA CYS A 404 -9.15 6.52 -3.11
C CYS A 404 -10.64 6.75 -3.36
N LYS A 405 -11.18 7.73 -2.66
CA LYS A 405 -12.49 8.32 -2.94
C LYS A 405 -12.42 9.81 -2.65
N ASP A 406 -12.90 10.65 -3.57
CA ASP A 406 -12.99 12.10 -3.41
C ASP A 406 -11.65 12.72 -2.88
N ASP A 407 -10.54 12.42 -3.53
CA ASP A 407 -9.17 12.84 -3.19
C ASP A 407 -8.60 12.29 -1.86
N THR A 408 -9.40 11.62 -1.04
CA THR A 408 -8.92 11.01 0.19
C THR A 408 -8.34 9.62 -0.08
N ILE A 409 -7.07 9.42 0.30
CA ILE A 409 -6.35 8.16 0.07
C ILE A 409 -6.16 7.40 1.38
N TYR A 410 -6.36 6.08 1.32
CA TYR A 410 -6.06 5.14 2.40
C TYR A 410 -5.02 4.11 1.93
N ILE A 411 -4.05 3.82 2.79
CA ILE A 411 -2.98 2.84 2.55
C ILE A 411 -3.28 1.58 3.35
N ASN A 412 -3.33 0.44 2.68
CA ASN A 412 -3.53 -0.85 3.34
C ASN A 412 -2.21 -1.41 3.88
N PRO A 413 -2.13 -1.71 5.19
CA PRO A 413 -0.91 -2.22 5.80
C PRO A 413 -0.79 -3.75 5.80
N THR A 414 -1.80 -4.47 5.31
CA THR A 414 -1.87 -5.94 5.38
C THR A 414 -1.59 -6.59 4.03
N GLY A 415 -1.20 -7.84 4.07
CA GLY A 415 -0.81 -8.62 2.90
C GLY A 415 0.70 -8.77 2.78
N ASN A 416 1.12 -9.81 2.07
CA ASN A 416 2.52 -10.16 1.92
C ASN A 416 2.79 -10.70 0.51
N GLN A 417 4.08 -10.90 0.18
CA GLN A 417 4.53 -11.38 -1.13
C GLN A 417 4.03 -12.76 -1.51
N GLY A 418 3.63 -13.60 -0.57
CA GLY A 418 3.03 -14.91 -0.85
C GLY A 418 1.66 -14.82 -1.53
N MET A 419 1.04 -13.64 -1.51
CA MET A 419 -0.21 -13.37 -2.21
C MET A 419 -0.02 -13.01 -3.69
N ALA A 420 1.20 -13.00 -4.22
CA ALA A 420 1.48 -12.76 -5.63
C ALA A 420 1.15 -14.00 -6.49
N VAL A 421 -0.12 -14.41 -6.47
CA VAL A 421 -0.65 -15.60 -7.17
C VAL A 421 -1.93 -15.22 -7.91
N ALA A 422 -2.11 -15.77 -9.12
CA ALA A 422 -3.33 -15.56 -9.91
C ALA A 422 -4.58 -16.01 -9.13
N GLY A 423 -5.66 -15.23 -9.20
CA GLY A 423 -6.90 -15.46 -8.48
C GLY A 423 -7.07 -14.66 -7.19
N GLN A 424 -6.04 -13.99 -6.68
CA GLN A 424 -6.18 -13.13 -5.49
C GLN A 424 -7.08 -11.92 -5.76
N GLY A 425 -7.02 -11.34 -6.98
CA GLY A 425 -7.94 -10.28 -7.41
C GLY A 425 -9.39 -10.74 -7.41
N ASP A 426 -9.65 -11.96 -7.90
CA ASP A 426 -11.01 -12.53 -7.93
C ASP A 426 -11.57 -12.71 -6.53
N VAL A 427 -10.74 -13.19 -5.59
CA VAL A 427 -11.09 -13.30 -4.16
C VAL A 427 -11.44 -11.92 -3.59
N LEU A 428 -10.59 -10.91 -3.82
CA LEU A 428 -10.84 -9.54 -3.35
C LEU A 428 -12.15 -8.99 -3.91
N SER A 429 -12.40 -9.19 -5.20
CA SER A 429 -13.63 -8.74 -5.87
C SER A 429 -14.88 -9.38 -5.29
N GLY A 430 -14.82 -10.67 -4.95
CA GLY A 430 -15.90 -11.35 -4.25
C GLY A 430 -16.14 -10.81 -2.85
N ILE A 431 -15.09 -10.51 -2.08
CA ILE A 431 -15.18 -9.90 -0.74
C ILE A 431 -15.82 -8.51 -0.82
N ILE A 432 -15.35 -7.64 -1.73
CA ILE A 432 -15.92 -6.30 -1.93
C ILE A 432 -17.40 -6.41 -2.32
N GLY A 433 -17.72 -7.26 -3.30
CA GLY A 433 -19.10 -7.49 -3.74
C GLY A 433 -20.00 -7.94 -2.59
N ALA A 434 -19.52 -8.84 -1.74
CA ALA A 434 -20.26 -9.31 -0.58
C ALA A 434 -20.57 -8.18 0.42
N PHE A 435 -19.60 -7.30 0.69
CA PHE A 435 -19.80 -6.19 1.62
C PHE A 435 -20.74 -5.13 1.05
N LEU A 436 -20.64 -4.84 -0.25
CA LEU A 436 -21.62 -3.99 -0.93
C LEU A 436 -23.04 -4.59 -0.84
N ALA A 437 -23.18 -5.89 -1.13
CA ALA A 437 -24.45 -6.57 -1.06
C ALA A 437 -25.06 -6.57 0.35
N GLN A 438 -24.24 -6.56 1.38
CA GLN A 438 -24.64 -6.49 2.79
C GLN A 438 -24.90 -5.04 3.28
N GLY A 439 -24.77 -4.03 2.41
CA GLY A 439 -25.18 -2.66 2.66
C GLY A 439 -24.05 -1.72 3.14
N LEU A 440 -22.78 -2.10 3.05
CA LEU A 440 -21.71 -1.13 3.24
C LEU A 440 -21.64 -0.16 2.04
N ASP A 441 -21.31 1.10 2.33
CA ASP A 441 -20.95 2.06 1.29
C ASP A 441 -19.65 1.67 0.56
N VAL A 442 -19.42 2.24 -0.61
CA VAL A 442 -18.28 1.89 -1.48
C VAL A 442 -16.92 2.08 -0.83
N LEU A 443 -16.74 3.11 0.00
CA LEU A 443 -15.48 3.36 0.69
C LEU A 443 -15.24 2.36 1.83
N SER A 444 -16.26 2.16 2.66
CA SER A 444 -16.21 1.22 3.79
C SER A 444 -16.01 -0.22 3.30
N ALA A 445 -16.73 -0.63 2.25
CA ALA A 445 -16.57 -1.94 1.62
C ALA A 445 -15.14 -2.14 1.09
N SER A 446 -14.57 -1.14 0.40
CA SER A 446 -13.21 -1.21 -0.13
C SER A 446 -12.18 -1.32 0.99
N ARG A 447 -12.27 -0.48 2.03
CA ARG A 447 -11.32 -0.47 3.16
C ARG A 447 -11.34 -1.78 3.94
N LEU A 448 -12.53 -2.26 4.30
CA LEU A 448 -12.68 -3.53 5.02
C LEU A 448 -12.16 -4.69 4.18
N ALA A 449 -12.57 -4.77 2.90
CA ALA A 449 -12.20 -5.89 2.02
C ALA A 449 -10.69 -6.01 1.82
N VAL A 450 -10.02 -4.90 1.48
CA VAL A 450 -8.57 -4.92 1.26
C VAL A 450 -7.83 -5.29 2.54
N TYR A 451 -8.29 -4.80 3.69
CA TYR A 451 -7.68 -5.09 4.99
C TYR A 451 -7.84 -6.57 5.38
N VAL A 452 -9.05 -7.11 5.34
CA VAL A 452 -9.30 -8.53 5.74
C VAL A 452 -8.70 -9.52 4.75
N HIS A 453 -8.67 -9.18 3.46
CA HIS A 453 -8.01 -9.98 2.43
C HIS A 453 -6.51 -10.09 2.68
N GLY A 454 -5.84 -8.96 2.92
CA GLY A 454 -4.42 -8.93 3.25
C GLY A 454 -4.12 -9.65 4.57
N LEU A 455 -4.89 -9.37 5.62
CA LEU A 455 -4.70 -10.00 6.94
C LEU A 455 -4.91 -11.52 6.89
N ALA A 456 -5.85 -12.01 6.06
CA ALA A 456 -6.00 -13.44 5.84
C ALA A 456 -4.74 -14.06 5.20
N GLY A 457 -4.09 -13.35 4.26
CA GLY A 457 -2.80 -13.73 3.71
C GLY A 457 -1.69 -13.75 4.75
N ASP A 458 -1.65 -12.76 5.64
CA ASP A 458 -0.66 -12.67 6.72
C ASP A 458 -0.83 -13.81 7.74
N ASN A 459 -2.06 -14.10 8.16
CA ASN A 459 -2.36 -15.23 9.05
C ASN A 459 -1.92 -16.57 8.44
N LEU A 460 -2.13 -16.76 7.13
CA LEU A 460 -1.68 -17.97 6.44
C LEU A 460 -0.15 -18.06 6.37
N SER A 461 0.55 -16.94 6.13
CA SER A 461 2.03 -16.94 6.11
C SER A 461 2.61 -17.32 7.48
N GLN A 462 2.05 -16.78 8.55
CA GLN A 462 2.43 -17.18 9.92
C GLN A 462 2.16 -18.67 10.18
N LYS A 463 0.98 -19.16 9.78
CA LYS A 463 0.58 -20.55 9.94
C LYS A 463 1.47 -21.54 9.17
N PHE A 464 1.95 -21.12 7.98
CA PHE A 464 2.82 -21.97 7.14
C PHE A 464 4.31 -21.78 7.46
N GLY A 465 4.67 -20.79 8.29
CA GLY A 465 6.06 -20.44 8.57
C GLY A 465 6.79 -19.86 7.34
N GLY A 466 6.05 -19.26 6.39
CA GLY A 466 6.62 -18.71 5.15
C GLY A 466 5.57 -18.27 4.15
N TYR A 467 6.01 -17.86 2.97
CA TYR A 467 5.18 -17.21 1.96
C TYR A 467 4.74 -18.14 0.81
N ILE A 468 5.20 -19.39 0.77
CA ILE A 468 4.85 -20.33 -0.31
C ILE A 468 3.55 -21.06 0.05
N GLY A 469 2.65 -21.22 -0.93
CA GLY A 469 1.40 -21.98 -0.77
C GLY A 469 0.21 -21.17 -0.24
N ILE A 470 0.28 -19.83 -0.26
CA ILE A 470 -0.82 -18.92 0.08
C ILE A 470 -1.77 -18.86 -1.13
N LEU A 471 -2.55 -19.92 -1.32
CA LEU A 471 -3.47 -20.05 -2.44
C LEU A 471 -4.72 -19.19 -2.26
N PRO A 472 -5.30 -18.60 -3.33
CA PRO A 472 -6.50 -17.78 -3.27
C PRO A 472 -7.67 -18.46 -2.56
N SER A 473 -7.89 -19.74 -2.83
CA SER A 473 -8.95 -20.54 -2.17
C SER A 473 -8.76 -20.69 -0.66
N LYS A 474 -7.51 -20.69 -0.18
CA LYS A 474 -7.20 -20.70 1.26
C LYS A 474 -7.41 -19.32 1.87
N VAL A 475 -7.00 -18.24 1.17
CA VAL A 475 -7.25 -16.85 1.59
C VAL A 475 -8.75 -16.61 1.71
N ALA A 476 -9.54 -16.99 0.72
CA ALA A 476 -11.00 -16.87 0.76
C ALA A 476 -11.62 -17.51 2.01
N ARG A 477 -11.15 -18.70 2.41
CA ARG A 477 -11.60 -19.39 3.63
C ARG A 477 -11.10 -18.73 4.91
N GLU A 478 -9.88 -18.20 4.92
CA GLU A 478 -9.31 -17.54 6.10
C GLU A 478 -9.98 -16.21 6.42
N VAL A 479 -10.57 -15.52 5.40
CA VAL A 479 -11.31 -14.27 5.58
C VAL A 479 -12.44 -14.39 6.63
N CYS A 480 -13.17 -15.52 6.66
CA CYS A 480 -14.24 -15.70 7.66
C CYS A 480 -13.70 -15.73 9.09
N LYS A 481 -12.50 -16.28 9.32
CA LYS A 481 -11.87 -16.28 10.65
C LYS A 481 -11.47 -14.87 11.04
N VAL A 482 -10.80 -14.15 10.12
CA VAL A 482 -10.43 -12.75 10.32
C VAL A 482 -11.65 -11.91 10.70
N LEU A 483 -12.78 -12.08 9.98
CA LEU A 483 -14.01 -11.35 10.28
C LEU A 483 -14.62 -11.71 11.64
N ASN A 484 -14.53 -12.95 12.06
CA ASN A 484 -15.03 -13.40 13.36
C ASN A 484 -14.19 -12.90 14.55
N GLU A 485 -13.00 -12.34 14.32
CA GLU A 485 -12.12 -11.72 15.30
C GLU A 485 -12.36 -10.22 15.51
N PHE A 486 -13.32 -9.61 14.75
CA PHE A 486 -13.76 -8.22 14.90
C PHE A 486 -14.87 -8.10 15.94
#